data_758a43f38d746dfee32aa31c5b3e4e04
#
_entry.id   758a43f38d746dfee32aa31c5b3e4e04
#
_cell.length_a   1.000
_cell.length_b   1.000
_cell.length_c   1.000
_cell.angle_alpha   90.00
_cell.angle_beta   90.00
_cell.angle_gamma   90.00
#
_symmetry.space_group_name_H-M   'P 1'
#
loop_
_entity.id
_entity.type
_entity.pdbx_description
1 polymer ?
#
loop_
_entity_poly.entity_id
_entity_poly.type
_entity_poly.pdbx_seq_one_letter_code
_entity_poly.pdbx_strand_id
1 'polypeptide(L)'
;MDDNLLDGIITSPPYNINTERSDCYYNNGYSDLDGLSENDYLEVRTEEFKEFSRVVKDKGVICYNISYAKENPILPTLLITKIHNETDWTIADIICWKKPHAIPFQTSPTKLSRVTELIYVLVKKTELHTFKTNKEVSKVNEKTGQKFYKNYINYISAKNNDGYKCKLKATFSQELVTKLINIYFEKGSLIYDPFTGIGTTQLGCINNQCDFIGSELKEEHYSIAMSRIEEKLVSYV
;
A
#
# COMPACT_ATOMS: atom_id res chain seq x y z
N MET A 1 -8.67 3.10 -18.05
CA MET A 1 -9.75 3.06 -17.03
C MET A 1 -10.62 4.29 -17.19
N ASP A 2 -11.90 4.17 -16.88
CA ASP A 2 -12.83 5.30 -16.89
C ASP A 2 -12.57 6.26 -15.72
N ASP A 3 -13.04 7.50 -15.85
CA ASP A 3 -12.93 8.50 -14.79
C ASP A 3 -13.80 8.12 -13.60
N ASN A 4 -13.34 8.40 -12.38
CA ASN A 4 -14.10 8.16 -11.15
C ASN A 4 -14.64 6.73 -11.00
N LEU A 5 -13.86 5.75 -11.44
CA LEU A 5 -14.24 4.33 -11.41
C LEU A 5 -13.94 3.68 -10.07
N LEU A 6 -12.76 3.95 -9.51
CA LEU A 6 -12.20 3.24 -8.38
C LEU A 6 -12.66 3.79 -7.02
N ASP A 7 -12.97 2.93 -6.07
CA ASP A 7 -13.17 3.32 -4.68
C ASP A 7 -11.85 3.59 -3.95
N GLY A 8 -10.76 3.02 -4.44
CA GLY A 8 -9.42 3.37 -3.99
C GLY A 8 -8.31 2.47 -4.48
N ILE A 9 -7.15 2.68 -3.86
CA ILE A 9 -5.90 1.99 -4.22
C ILE A 9 -5.26 1.44 -2.95
N ILE A 10 -4.78 0.20 -3.00
CA ILE A 10 -3.89 -0.38 -1.99
C ILE A 10 -2.67 -0.88 -2.74
N THR A 11 -1.51 -0.29 -2.48
CA THR A 11 -0.32 -0.60 -3.27
C THR A 11 0.99 -0.38 -2.53
N SER A 12 2.03 -1.02 -3.06
CA SER A 12 3.43 -0.86 -2.64
C SER A 12 4.31 -0.77 -3.90
N PRO A 13 4.62 0.44 -4.36
CA PRO A 13 5.43 0.64 -5.55
C PRO A 13 6.89 0.20 -5.34
N PRO A 14 7.70 0.11 -6.39
CA PRO A 14 9.15 0.05 -6.24
C PRO A 14 9.68 1.23 -5.41
N TYR A 15 10.61 0.98 -4.48
CA TYR A 15 11.06 1.98 -3.50
C TYR A 15 12.30 2.76 -3.94
N ASN A 16 12.73 2.61 -5.19
CA ASN A 16 13.97 3.17 -5.73
C ASN A 16 15.21 2.76 -4.92
N ILE A 17 15.27 1.48 -4.58
CA ILE A 17 16.41 0.90 -3.90
C ILE A 17 17.48 0.65 -4.97
N ASN A 18 18.55 1.43 -4.97
CA ASN A 18 19.64 1.28 -5.94
C ASN A 18 20.24 -0.14 -5.88
N THR A 19 20.04 -0.91 -6.95
CA THR A 19 20.34 -2.32 -7.03
C THR A 19 21.67 -2.63 -7.74
N GLU A 20 22.56 -1.63 -7.95
CA GLU A 20 23.88 -1.85 -8.55
C GLU A 20 24.75 -2.87 -7.78
N ARG A 21 24.36 -3.24 -6.57
CA ARG A 21 24.97 -4.35 -5.84
C ARG A 21 24.33 -5.67 -6.26
N SER A 22 25.10 -6.48 -6.96
CA SER A 22 24.75 -7.84 -7.40
C SER A 22 24.30 -8.78 -6.24
N ASP A 23 24.59 -8.40 -5.00
CA ASP A 23 24.24 -9.09 -3.78
C ASP A 23 22.99 -8.50 -3.07
N CYS A 24 22.31 -7.53 -3.69
CA CYS A 24 21.13 -6.94 -3.10
C CYS A 24 19.99 -7.98 -3.03
N TYR A 25 19.59 -8.30 -1.81
CA TYR A 25 18.51 -9.23 -1.50
C TYR A 25 17.18 -8.87 -2.17
N TYR A 26 17.03 -7.62 -2.63
CA TYR A 26 15.82 -7.04 -3.21
C TYR A 26 15.88 -6.85 -4.72
N ASN A 27 16.88 -7.40 -5.42
CA ASN A 27 16.89 -7.33 -6.89
C ASN A 27 15.75 -8.20 -7.47
N ASN A 28 14.56 -7.60 -7.55
CA ASN A 28 13.36 -8.24 -8.06
C ASN A 28 13.23 -8.13 -9.59
N GLY A 29 14.28 -7.67 -10.28
CA GLY A 29 14.27 -7.51 -11.72
C GLY A 29 13.45 -6.33 -12.26
N TYR A 30 13.12 -5.35 -11.42
CA TYR A 30 12.47 -4.09 -11.82
C TYR A 30 13.52 -2.96 -12.01
N SER A 31 14.66 -3.26 -12.64
CA SER A 31 15.75 -2.31 -12.81
C SER A 31 15.32 -1.00 -13.47
N ASP A 32 14.32 -1.05 -14.34
CA ASP A 32 13.79 0.11 -15.06
C ASP A 32 12.90 1.03 -14.20
N LEU A 33 12.48 0.55 -13.03
CA LEU A 33 11.62 1.27 -12.06
C LEU A 33 12.31 1.48 -10.71
N ASP A 34 13.36 0.71 -10.43
CA ASP A 34 14.25 0.81 -9.28
C ASP A 34 15.64 1.22 -9.76
N GLY A 35 16.19 2.30 -9.23
CA GLY A 35 17.50 2.83 -9.63
C GLY A 35 17.42 4.06 -10.52
N LEU A 36 16.26 4.70 -10.59
CA LEU A 36 16.09 6.02 -11.18
C LEU A 36 16.87 7.08 -10.38
N SER A 37 17.22 8.19 -11.01
CA SER A 37 17.63 9.36 -10.24
C SER A 37 16.52 9.76 -9.26
N GLU A 38 16.88 10.43 -8.16
CA GLU A 38 15.89 10.89 -7.19
C GLU A 38 14.80 11.74 -7.88
N ASN A 39 15.21 12.69 -8.73
CA ASN A 39 14.26 13.55 -9.43
C ASN A 39 13.35 12.76 -10.37
N ASP A 40 13.90 11.87 -11.19
CA ASP A 40 13.09 11.07 -12.11
C ASP A 40 12.09 10.17 -11.35
N TYR A 41 12.53 9.58 -10.25
CA TYR A 41 11.65 8.78 -9.40
C TYR A 41 10.49 9.61 -8.85
N LEU A 42 10.79 10.80 -8.31
CA LEU A 42 9.77 11.70 -7.78
C LEU A 42 8.79 12.15 -8.86
N GLU A 43 9.29 12.47 -10.08
CA GLU A 43 8.42 12.85 -11.21
C GLU A 43 7.51 11.71 -11.64
N VAL A 44 8.06 10.53 -11.90
CA VAL A 44 7.29 9.36 -12.35
C VAL A 44 6.19 9.00 -11.34
N ARG A 45 6.52 8.98 -10.04
CA ARG A 45 5.51 8.70 -9.00
C ARG A 45 4.45 9.81 -8.91
N THR A 46 4.84 11.08 -9.09
CA THR A 46 3.89 12.19 -9.06
C THR A 46 2.92 12.15 -10.25
N GLU A 47 3.40 11.82 -11.45
CA GLU A 47 2.53 11.65 -12.62
C GLU A 47 1.52 10.50 -12.41
N GLU A 48 1.90 9.42 -11.75
CA GLU A 48 0.96 8.37 -11.36
C GLU A 48 -0.18 8.92 -10.47
N PHE A 49 0.16 9.77 -9.51
CA PHE A 49 -0.85 10.36 -8.63
C PHE A 49 -1.78 11.35 -9.38
N LYS A 50 -1.32 12.00 -10.44
CA LYS A 50 -2.19 12.79 -11.32
C LYS A 50 -3.19 11.89 -12.05
N GLU A 51 -2.76 10.72 -12.53
CA GLU A 51 -3.66 9.75 -13.13
C GLU A 51 -4.61 9.14 -12.07
N PHE A 52 -4.16 8.90 -10.85
CA PHE A 52 -5.03 8.47 -9.76
C PHE A 52 -6.12 9.50 -9.46
N SER A 53 -5.83 10.80 -9.62
CA SER A 53 -6.84 11.86 -9.47
C SER A 53 -8.00 11.72 -10.44
N ARG A 54 -7.73 11.21 -11.65
CA ARG A 54 -8.73 11.00 -12.69
C ARG A 54 -9.58 9.74 -12.44
N VAL A 55 -8.94 8.63 -12.08
CA VAL A 55 -9.59 7.31 -12.03
C VAL A 55 -10.23 7.00 -10.67
N VAL A 56 -9.77 7.62 -9.58
CA VAL A 56 -10.30 7.40 -8.24
C VAL A 56 -11.44 8.39 -7.96
N LYS A 57 -12.55 7.89 -7.43
CA LYS A 57 -13.71 8.69 -6.99
C LYS A 57 -13.28 9.80 -6.02
N ASP A 58 -14.10 10.84 -5.89
CA ASP A 58 -13.78 11.97 -5.01
C ASP A 58 -13.50 11.54 -3.56
N LYS A 59 -14.33 10.66 -3.00
CA LYS A 59 -14.16 10.11 -1.64
C LYS A 59 -13.29 8.86 -1.59
N GLY A 60 -12.59 8.53 -2.67
CA GLY A 60 -11.71 7.38 -2.71
C GLY A 60 -10.48 7.55 -1.82
N VAL A 61 -9.90 6.44 -1.42
CA VAL A 61 -8.77 6.37 -0.48
C VAL A 61 -7.60 5.65 -1.13
N ILE A 62 -6.39 6.19 -0.95
CA ILE A 62 -5.15 5.52 -1.36
C ILE A 62 -4.37 5.09 -0.12
N CYS A 63 -4.14 3.79 0.04
CA CYS A 63 -3.23 3.22 1.01
C CYS A 63 -1.88 2.93 0.31
N TYR A 64 -0.92 3.82 0.47
CA TYR A 64 0.36 3.80 -0.24
C TYR A 64 1.47 3.36 0.72
N ASN A 65 1.89 2.10 0.60
CA ASN A 65 2.98 1.57 1.40
C ASN A 65 4.32 1.91 0.75
N ILE A 66 5.15 2.63 1.46
CA ILE A 66 6.48 2.97 0.99
C ILE A 66 7.50 2.91 2.13
N SER A 67 8.66 2.40 1.81
CA SER A 67 9.83 2.43 2.67
C SER A 67 10.99 3.13 1.95
N TYR A 68 12.17 3.10 2.52
CA TYR A 68 13.33 3.83 1.98
C TYR A 68 14.55 2.93 1.85
N ALA A 69 15.40 3.25 0.89
CA ALA A 69 16.74 2.71 0.82
C ALA A 69 17.57 3.18 2.02
N LYS A 70 18.57 2.38 2.42
CA LYS A 70 19.47 2.72 3.51
C LYS A 70 20.22 4.03 3.24
N GLU A 71 20.50 4.28 1.99
CA GLU A 71 21.28 5.39 1.47
C GLU A 71 20.46 6.68 1.33
N ASN A 72 19.14 6.55 1.14
CA ASN A 72 18.25 7.70 0.97
C ASN A 72 16.99 7.60 1.87
N PRO A 73 17.13 7.85 3.19
CA PRO A 73 16.01 7.74 4.12
C PRO A 73 14.98 8.86 4.00
N ILE A 74 15.29 9.95 3.30
CA ILE A 74 14.39 11.09 3.15
C ILE A 74 13.43 10.94 1.94
N LEU A 75 13.73 10.05 1.01
CA LEU A 75 13.00 9.90 -0.26
C LEU A 75 11.47 9.79 -0.08
N PRO A 76 10.92 8.96 0.83
CA PRO A 76 9.47 8.89 1.03
C PRO A 76 8.88 10.24 1.46
N THR A 77 9.57 10.99 2.29
CA THR A 77 9.11 12.32 2.73
C THR A 77 9.09 13.31 1.57
N LEU A 78 10.13 13.33 0.75
CA LEU A 78 10.19 14.17 -0.45
C LEU A 78 9.06 13.82 -1.42
N LEU A 79 8.84 12.53 -1.67
CA LEU A 79 7.77 12.07 -2.54
C LEU A 79 6.39 12.52 -2.04
N ILE A 80 6.06 12.26 -0.79
CA ILE A 80 4.75 12.62 -0.23
C ILE A 80 4.56 14.15 -0.21
N THR A 81 5.62 14.90 0.05
CA THR A 81 5.58 16.37 -0.02
C THR A 81 5.31 16.85 -1.45
N LYS A 82 5.99 16.26 -2.44
CA LYS A 82 5.78 16.60 -3.86
C LYS A 82 4.36 16.24 -4.31
N ILE A 83 3.86 15.04 -3.98
CA ILE A 83 2.48 14.63 -4.25
C ILE A 83 1.50 15.63 -3.65
N HIS A 84 1.69 16.02 -2.38
CA HIS A 84 0.83 17.02 -1.74
C HIS A 84 0.84 18.37 -2.47
N ASN A 85 2.00 18.83 -2.90
CA ASN A 85 2.13 20.16 -3.50
C ASN A 85 1.62 20.22 -4.94
N GLU A 86 1.81 19.15 -5.73
CA GLU A 86 1.63 19.16 -7.18
C GLU A 86 0.40 18.39 -7.66
N THR A 87 -0.33 17.73 -6.75
CA THR A 87 -1.57 17.00 -7.07
C THR A 87 -2.71 17.45 -6.16
N ASP A 88 -3.89 16.90 -6.34
CA ASP A 88 -5.04 17.12 -5.45
C ASP A 88 -5.07 16.19 -4.22
N TRP A 89 -4.05 15.35 -4.05
CA TRP A 89 -3.95 14.42 -2.91
C TRP A 89 -3.31 15.06 -1.68
N THR A 90 -3.76 14.62 -0.50
CA THR A 90 -3.17 14.98 0.79
C THR A 90 -3.23 13.81 1.77
N ILE A 91 -2.39 13.86 2.81
CA ILE A 91 -2.37 12.84 3.86
C ILE A 91 -3.59 13.02 4.77
N ALA A 92 -4.38 11.96 4.94
CA ALA A 92 -5.43 11.86 5.94
C ALA A 92 -4.96 11.12 7.19
N ASP A 93 -4.08 10.12 7.04
CA ASP A 93 -3.51 9.35 8.16
C ASP A 93 -2.15 8.75 7.78
N ILE A 94 -1.36 8.37 8.78
CA ILE A 94 -0.09 7.64 8.60
C ILE A 94 -0.11 6.42 9.50
N ILE A 95 -0.02 5.24 8.92
CA ILE A 95 -0.03 3.97 9.62
C ILE A 95 1.40 3.43 9.72
N CYS A 96 1.80 3.01 10.90
CA CYS A 96 3.02 2.25 11.10
C CYS A 96 2.72 0.74 10.98
N TRP A 97 3.16 0.11 9.90
CA TRP A 97 3.09 -1.35 9.77
C TRP A 97 4.29 -2.00 10.43
N LYS A 98 4.08 -2.74 11.51
CA LYS A 98 5.10 -3.56 12.16
C LYS A 98 5.12 -4.97 11.59
N LYS A 99 6.31 -5.42 11.25
CA LYS A 99 6.62 -6.77 10.80
C LYS A 99 7.06 -7.64 11.98
N PRO A 100 6.18 -8.52 12.52
CA PRO A 100 6.50 -9.28 13.74
C PRO A 100 7.65 -10.27 13.56
N HIS A 101 7.90 -10.72 12.33
CA HIS A 101 8.97 -11.67 12.00
C HIS A 101 10.11 -11.04 11.19
N ALA A 102 10.29 -9.71 11.27
CA ALA A 102 11.44 -9.07 10.66
C ALA A 102 12.74 -9.57 11.32
N ILE A 103 13.68 -10.04 10.51
CA ILE A 103 14.99 -10.46 10.99
C ILE A 103 15.79 -9.19 11.31
N PRO A 104 16.26 -9.02 12.56
CA PRO A 104 17.06 -7.87 12.91
C PRO A 104 18.38 -7.87 12.13
N PHE A 105 18.76 -6.74 11.58
CA PHE A 105 20.07 -6.54 10.96
C PHE A 105 21.09 -6.27 12.09
N GLN A 106 21.77 -7.29 12.55
CA GLN A 106 22.69 -7.19 13.69
C GLN A 106 24.09 -6.69 13.30
N THR A 107 24.37 -6.53 12.01
CA THR A 107 25.72 -6.21 11.49
C THR A 107 26.02 -4.72 11.33
N SER A 108 25.05 -3.85 11.54
CA SER A 108 25.28 -2.40 11.41
C SER A 108 25.64 -1.79 12.78
N PRO A 109 26.82 -1.17 12.93
CA PRO A 109 27.17 -0.50 14.18
C PRO A 109 26.46 0.86 14.36
N THR A 110 25.85 1.39 13.31
CA THR A 110 25.34 2.76 13.28
C THR A 110 23.83 2.88 13.08
N LYS A 111 23.15 1.80 12.68
CA LYS A 111 21.71 1.84 12.37
C LYS A 111 20.96 0.74 13.09
N LEU A 112 19.77 1.08 13.60
CA LEU A 112 18.86 0.10 14.18
C LEU A 112 18.21 -0.75 13.09
N SER A 113 17.79 -1.95 13.47
CA SER A 113 17.02 -2.82 12.60
C SER A 113 15.65 -2.22 12.30
N ARG A 114 15.33 -2.09 11.02
CA ARG A 114 14.04 -1.58 10.57
C ARG A 114 13.03 -2.72 10.53
N VAL A 115 12.12 -2.70 11.47
CA VAL A 115 11.04 -3.72 11.61
C VAL A 115 9.68 -3.14 11.26
N THR A 116 9.65 -1.90 10.78
CA THR A 116 8.42 -1.18 10.42
C THR A 116 8.53 -0.57 9.03
N GLU A 117 7.38 -0.37 8.40
CA GLU A 117 7.20 0.47 7.21
C GLU A 117 6.04 1.42 7.43
N LEU A 118 5.98 2.49 6.63
CA LEU A 118 4.88 3.45 6.70
C LEU A 118 3.89 3.19 5.57
N ILE A 119 2.61 3.35 5.89
CA ILE A 119 1.54 3.39 4.91
C ILE A 119 0.91 4.78 5.02
N TYR A 120 1.05 5.55 3.96
CA TYR A 120 0.40 6.84 3.84
C TYR A 120 -1.02 6.63 3.34
N VAL A 121 -1.98 7.11 4.09
CA VAL A 121 -3.39 7.11 3.70
C VAL A 121 -3.71 8.47 3.13
N LEU A 122 -3.96 8.51 1.82
CA LEU A 122 -4.19 9.76 1.11
C LEU A 122 -5.64 9.83 0.63
N VAL A 123 -6.15 11.06 0.63
CA VAL A 123 -7.47 11.43 0.11
C VAL A 123 -7.35 12.69 -0.73
N LYS A 124 -8.35 13.00 -1.54
CA LYS A 124 -8.40 14.30 -2.24
C LYS A 124 -8.48 15.43 -1.21
N LYS A 125 -7.77 16.53 -1.44
CA LYS A 125 -7.72 17.70 -0.53
C LYS A 125 -9.10 18.23 -0.17
N THR A 126 -10.01 18.24 -1.15
CA THR A 126 -11.41 18.64 -0.98
C THR A 126 -12.20 17.75 -0.04
N GLU A 127 -11.80 16.49 0.09
CA GLU A 127 -12.50 15.47 0.88
C GLU A 127 -11.86 15.20 2.25
N LEU A 128 -10.78 15.87 2.60
CA LEU A 128 -10.10 15.65 3.89
C LEU A 128 -11.04 15.84 5.09
N HIS A 129 -11.97 16.81 5.01
CA HIS A 129 -12.93 17.10 6.08
C HIS A 129 -14.09 16.08 6.14
N THR A 130 -14.33 15.33 5.08
CA THR A 130 -15.37 14.27 5.01
C THR A 130 -14.79 12.88 5.24
N PHE A 131 -13.46 12.75 5.26
CA PHE A 131 -12.77 11.47 5.43
C PHE A 131 -13.23 10.74 6.70
N LYS A 132 -13.54 9.47 6.54
CA LYS A 132 -14.01 8.59 7.62
C LYS A 132 -13.33 7.24 7.52
N THR A 133 -13.30 6.57 8.65
CA THR A 133 -12.86 5.17 8.75
C THR A 133 -14.04 4.32 9.22
N ASN A 134 -14.03 3.03 8.91
CA ASN A 134 -15.06 2.05 9.32
C ASN A 134 -14.92 1.64 10.81
N LYS A 135 -14.56 2.59 11.68
CA LYS A 135 -14.41 2.33 13.11
C LYS A 135 -15.74 2.04 13.76
N GLU A 136 -15.81 0.92 14.47
CA GLU A 136 -16.96 0.59 15.29
C GLU A 136 -17.08 1.54 16.48
N VAL A 137 -18.28 2.03 16.72
CA VAL A 137 -18.61 2.81 17.92
C VAL A 137 -18.58 1.89 19.14
N SER A 138 -17.72 2.17 20.09
CA SER A 138 -17.62 1.42 21.35
C SER A 138 -18.59 1.93 22.42
N LYS A 139 -18.84 3.25 22.43
CA LYS A 139 -19.68 3.93 23.41
C LYS A 139 -20.19 5.26 22.85
N VAL A 140 -21.38 5.63 23.27
CA VAL A 140 -21.95 6.97 23.03
C VAL A 140 -22.15 7.65 24.38
N ASN A 141 -21.72 8.89 24.52
CA ASN A 141 -22.05 9.69 25.68
C ASN A 141 -23.50 10.14 25.58
N GLU A 142 -24.36 9.65 26.45
CA GLU A 142 -25.81 9.92 26.42
C GLU A 142 -26.15 11.42 26.59
N LYS A 143 -25.32 12.18 27.32
CA LYS A 143 -25.56 13.60 27.56
C LYS A 143 -25.15 14.50 26.41
N THR A 144 -24.06 14.16 25.72
CA THR A 144 -23.46 15.02 24.69
C THR A 144 -23.63 14.48 23.27
N GLY A 145 -24.07 13.21 23.11
CA GLY A 145 -24.10 12.51 21.83
C GLY A 145 -22.70 12.15 21.28
N GLN A 146 -21.62 12.42 22.02
CA GLN A 146 -20.27 12.14 21.58
C GLN A 146 -20.03 10.65 21.43
N LYS A 147 -19.55 10.24 20.25
CA LYS A 147 -19.20 8.87 19.94
C LYS A 147 -17.75 8.57 20.30
N PHE A 148 -17.51 7.46 20.97
CA PHE A 148 -16.19 6.89 21.22
C PHE A 148 -16.06 5.64 20.36
N TYR A 149 -14.93 5.50 19.72
CA TYR A 149 -14.69 4.39 18.80
C TYR A 149 -13.81 3.32 19.47
N LYS A 150 -13.92 2.07 19.03
CA LYS A 150 -12.95 1.04 19.38
C LYS A 150 -11.54 1.52 19.03
N ASN A 151 -10.59 1.18 19.89
CA ASN A 151 -9.26 1.72 19.86
C ASN A 151 -8.51 1.27 18.60
N TYR A 152 -8.55 2.08 17.57
CA TYR A 152 -7.68 1.97 16.40
C TYR A 152 -6.50 2.91 16.61
N ILE A 153 -5.37 2.32 16.89
CA ILE A 153 -4.09 3.02 16.91
C ILE A 153 -3.53 3.00 15.48
N ASN A 154 -2.76 4.01 15.11
CA ASN A 154 -2.08 4.09 13.82
C ASN A 154 -0.91 3.08 13.68
N TYR A 155 -1.10 1.89 14.19
CA TYR A 155 -0.13 0.81 14.27
C TYR A 155 -0.80 -0.51 13.92
N ILE A 156 -0.34 -1.11 12.83
CA ILE A 156 -0.82 -2.41 12.38
C ILE A 156 0.32 -3.43 12.51
N SER A 157 0.12 -4.49 13.31
CA SER A 157 0.98 -5.66 13.26
C SER A 157 0.38 -6.65 12.26
N ALA A 158 1.12 -6.95 11.21
CA ALA A 158 0.73 -7.93 10.20
C ALA A 158 1.97 -8.65 9.67
N LYS A 159 1.80 -9.91 9.24
CA LYS A 159 2.89 -10.73 8.67
C LYS A 159 3.62 -9.99 7.57
N ASN A 160 4.88 -10.34 7.35
CA ASN A 160 5.71 -9.72 6.31
C ASN A 160 5.22 -10.07 4.91
N ASN A 161 4.77 -11.32 4.73
CA ASN A 161 4.28 -11.88 3.47
C ASN A 161 3.36 -13.07 3.75
N ASP A 162 2.81 -13.66 2.70
CA ASP A 162 1.93 -14.84 2.78
C ASP A 162 2.67 -16.18 2.90
N GLY A 163 4.00 -16.17 2.93
CA GLY A 163 4.80 -17.40 2.90
C GLY A 163 4.84 -18.09 1.54
N TYR A 164 4.31 -17.46 0.48
CA TYR A 164 4.36 -18.01 -0.86
C TYR A 164 5.81 -18.06 -1.37
N LYS A 165 6.23 -19.25 -1.85
CA LYS A 165 7.61 -19.47 -2.29
C LYS A 165 7.75 -19.03 -3.75
N CYS A 166 8.28 -17.85 -3.98
CA CYS A 166 8.63 -17.33 -5.30
C CYS A 166 9.92 -16.50 -5.23
N LYS A 167 10.41 -16.06 -6.39
CA LYS A 167 11.60 -15.21 -6.47
C LYS A 167 11.34 -13.78 -5.98
N LEU A 168 10.09 -13.31 -6.06
CA LEU A 168 9.70 -11.99 -5.58
C LEU A 168 9.74 -11.96 -4.05
N LYS A 169 10.62 -11.14 -3.48
CA LYS A 169 10.88 -11.12 -2.03
C LYS A 169 10.22 -9.95 -1.29
N ALA A 170 9.85 -8.90 -2.01
CA ALA A 170 9.29 -7.68 -1.44
C ALA A 170 7.76 -7.66 -1.57
N THR A 171 7.08 -8.62 -0.96
CA THR A 171 5.61 -8.66 -0.94
C THR A 171 5.12 -8.32 0.47
N PHE A 172 3.96 -7.67 0.57
CA PHE A 172 3.22 -7.61 1.82
C PHE A 172 2.27 -8.82 1.95
N SER A 173 1.53 -8.91 3.05
CA SER A 173 0.67 -10.05 3.31
C SER A 173 -0.80 -9.73 3.07
N GLN A 174 -1.60 -10.76 2.75
CA GLN A 174 -3.07 -10.66 2.72
C GLN A 174 -3.63 -10.16 4.06
N GLU A 175 -2.98 -10.50 5.18
CA GLU A 175 -3.37 -10.01 6.51
C GLU A 175 -3.33 -8.48 6.59
N LEU A 176 -2.28 -7.85 6.03
CA LEU A 176 -2.17 -6.40 5.97
C LEU A 176 -3.28 -5.79 5.12
N VAL A 177 -3.49 -6.34 3.91
CA VAL A 177 -4.54 -5.87 2.99
C VAL A 177 -5.91 -5.98 3.63
N THR A 178 -6.23 -7.11 4.27
CA THR A 178 -7.50 -7.31 4.98
C THR A 178 -7.71 -6.25 6.06
N LYS A 179 -6.68 -5.92 6.83
CA LYS A 179 -6.78 -4.87 7.87
C LYS A 179 -7.01 -3.49 7.27
N LEU A 180 -6.35 -3.15 6.15
CA LEU A 180 -6.57 -1.88 5.45
C LEU A 180 -7.98 -1.80 4.85
N ILE A 181 -8.45 -2.87 4.20
CA ILE A 181 -9.81 -2.93 3.66
C ILE A 181 -10.84 -2.71 4.77
N ASN A 182 -10.73 -3.42 5.88
CA ASN A 182 -11.68 -3.29 6.99
C ASN A 182 -11.72 -1.89 7.62
N ILE A 183 -10.64 -1.12 7.50
CA ILE A 183 -10.57 0.23 8.05
C ILE A 183 -11.13 1.27 7.07
N TYR A 184 -10.88 1.12 5.77
CA TYR A 184 -11.07 2.20 4.80
C TYR A 184 -12.05 1.92 3.68
N PHE A 185 -12.46 0.65 3.46
CA PHE A 185 -13.29 0.25 2.34
C PHE A 185 -14.53 -0.52 2.79
N GLU A 186 -15.59 -0.42 2.01
CA GLU A 186 -16.82 -1.19 2.19
C GLU A 186 -16.78 -2.45 1.33
N LYS A 187 -17.64 -3.42 1.63
CA LYS A 187 -17.85 -4.59 0.76
C LYS A 187 -18.36 -4.12 -0.60
N GLY A 188 -17.87 -4.73 -1.67
CA GLY A 188 -18.17 -4.34 -3.05
C GLY A 188 -17.38 -3.13 -3.53
N SER A 189 -16.46 -2.55 -2.73
CA SER A 189 -15.54 -1.53 -3.21
C SER A 189 -14.65 -2.08 -4.30
N LEU A 190 -14.41 -1.30 -5.36
CA LEU A 190 -13.47 -1.60 -6.42
C LEU A 190 -12.10 -1.02 -6.09
N ILE A 191 -11.14 -1.89 -5.82
CA ILE A 191 -9.78 -1.54 -5.37
C ILE A 191 -8.76 -1.86 -6.47
N TYR A 192 -7.85 -0.93 -6.73
CA TYR A 192 -6.79 -1.08 -7.72
C TYR A 192 -5.42 -1.22 -7.07
N ASP A 193 -4.60 -2.10 -7.63
CA ASP A 193 -3.18 -2.18 -7.33
C ASP A 193 -2.36 -2.05 -8.63
N PRO A 194 -1.71 -0.90 -8.87
CA PRO A 194 -0.87 -0.69 -10.05
C PRO A 194 0.43 -1.51 -10.04
N PHE A 195 0.80 -2.11 -8.91
CA PHE A 195 2.01 -2.90 -8.71
C PHE A 195 1.68 -4.25 -8.10
N THR A 196 0.78 -4.98 -8.74
CA THR A 196 0.13 -6.22 -8.27
C THR A 196 1.12 -7.29 -7.77
N GLY A 197 2.31 -7.37 -8.38
CA GLY A 197 3.27 -8.43 -8.07
C GLY A 197 2.64 -9.81 -8.26
N ILE A 198 2.57 -10.57 -7.19
CA ILE A 198 1.98 -11.92 -7.17
C ILE A 198 0.53 -11.95 -6.68
N GLY A 199 -0.20 -10.85 -6.78
CA GLY A 199 -1.65 -10.81 -6.55
C GLY A 199 -2.10 -10.72 -5.09
N THR A 200 -1.27 -10.23 -4.18
CA THR A 200 -1.62 -10.21 -2.74
C THR A 200 -2.80 -9.29 -2.43
N THR A 201 -2.85 -8.11 -3.08
CA THR A 201 -3.98 -7.18 -2.92
C THR A 201 -5.28 -7.81 -3.40
N GLN A 202 -5.26 -8.47 -4.56
CA GLN A 202 -6.41 -9.14 -5.15
C GLN A 202 -6.95 -10.26 -4.25
N LEU A 203 -6.06 -11.07 -3.68
CA LEU A 203 -6.45 -12.11 -2.73
C LEU A 203 -7.06 -11.52 -1.45
N GLY A 204 -6.53 -10.38 -0.98
CA GLY A 204 -7.12 -9.62 0.12
C GLY A 204 -8.52 -9.11 -0.22
N CYS A 205 -8.74 -8.60 -1.44
CA CYS A 205 -10.05 -8.17 -1.93
C CYS A 205 -11.06 -9.32 -1.94
N ILE A 206 -10.69 -10.48 -2.52
CA ILE A 206 -11.53 -11.68 -2.54
C ILE A 206 -11.96 -12.07 -1.11
N ASN A 207 -11.01 -12.12 -0.16
CA ASN A 207 -11.29 -12.47 1.23
C ASN A 207 -12.28 -11.50 1.91
N ASN A 208 -12.37 -10.27 1.45
CA ASN A 208 -13.21 -9.22 2.05
C ASN A 208 -14.41 -8.83 1.17
N GLN A 209 -14.71 -9.60 0.13
CA GLN A 209 -15.85 -9.35 -0.77
C GLN A 209 -15.77 -7.98 -1.44
N CYS A 210 -14.57 -7.58 -1.87
CA CYS A 210 -14.30 -6.41 -2.70
C CYS A 210 -13.96 -6.84 -4.12
N ASP A 211 -14.28 -5.98 -5.07
CA ASP A 211 -13.84 -6.10 -6.45
C ASP A 211 -12.41 -5.58 -6.60
N PHE A 212 -11.72 -5.99 -7.65
CA PHE A 212 -10.33 -5.60 -7.83
C PHE A 212 -9.93 -5.44 -9.31
N ILE A 213 -8.97 -4.55 -9.51
CA ILE A 213 -8.16 -4.46 -10.74
C ILE A 213 -6.70 -4.52 -10.32
N GLY A 214 -5.84 -5.08 -11.16
CA GLY A 214 -4.40 -5.12 -10.93
C GLY A 214 -3.62 -4.93 -12.22
N SER A 215 -2.45 -4.31 -12.10
CA SER A 215 -1.48 -4.21 -13.20
C SER A 215 -0.15 -4.80 -12.75
N GLU A 216 0.46 -5.59 -13.61
CA GLU A 216 1.79 -6.17 -13.38
C GLU A 216 2.57 -6.14 -14.68
N LEU A 217 3.81 -5.65 -14.63
CA LEU A 217 4.68 -5.50 -15.79
C LEU A 217 5.34 -6.83 -16.17
N LYS A 218 5.66 -7.65 -15.18
CA LYS A 218 6.39 -8.91 -15.36
C LYS A 218 5.44 -10.07 -15.61
N GLU A 219 5.52 -10.69 -16.78
CA GLU A 219 4.70 -11.85 -17.16
C GLU A 219 4.81 -13.00 -16.15
N GLU A 220 6.01 -13.26 -15.62
CA GLU A 220 6.23 -14.30 -14.59
C GLU A 220 5.39 -14.02 -13.33
N HIS A 221 5.35 -12.76 -12.85
CA HIS A 221 4.58 -12.39 -11.67
C HIS A 221 3.08 -12.35 -11.96
N TYR A 222 2.70 -11.84 -13.13
CA TYR A 222 1.30 -11.85 -13.59
C TYR A 222 0.74 -13.28 -13.63
N SER A 223 1.46 -14.23 -14.22
CA SER A 223 1.05 -15.63 -14.28
C SER A 223 0.89 -16.25 -12.89
N ILE A 224 1.79 -15.92 -11.95
CA ILE A 224 1.66 -16.35 -10.54
C ILE A 224 0.41 -15.73 -9.91
N ALA A 225 0.17 -14.43 -10.13
CA ALA A 225 -1.00 -13.74 -9.59
C ALA A 225 -2.29 -14.37 -10.07
N MET A 226 -2.40 -14.65 -11.37
CA MET A 226 -3.58 -15.29 -11.97
C MET A 226 -3.83 -16.67 -11.40
N SER A 227 -2.81 -17.52 -11.32
CA SER A 227 -2.94 -18.87 -10.72
C SER A 227 -3.44 -18.80 -9.26
N ARG A 228 -2.88 -17.92 -8.45
CA ARG A 228 -3.28 -17.73 -7.06
C ARG A 228 -4.73 -17.23 -6.91
N ILE A 229 -5.16 -16.33 -7.80
CA ILE A 229 -6.51 -15.80 -7.83
C ILE A 229 -7.50 -16.90 -8.22
N GLU A 230 -7.21 -17.66 -9.27
CA GLU A 230 -8.04 -18.77 -9.73
C GLU A 230 -8.20 -19.84 -8.66
N GLU A 231 -7.10 -20.30 -8.04
CA GLU A 231 -7.12 -21.26 -6.93
C GLU A 231 -8.00 -20.74 -5.77
N LYS A 232 -7.91 -19.44 -5.49
CA LYS A 232 -8.69 -18.83 -4.43
C LYS A 232 -10.18 -18.80 -4.75
N LEU A 233 -10.55 -18.40 -5.97
CA LEU A 233 -11.95 -18.37 -6.41
C LEU A 233 -12.60 -19.74 -6.41
N VAL A 234 -11.88 -20.78 -6.86
CA VAL A 234 -12.37 -22.18 -6.81
C VAL A 234 -12.65 -22.61 -5.36
N SER A 235 -11.90 -22.13 -4.38
CA SER A 235 -12.11 -22.49 -2.97
C SER A 235 -13.36 -21.85 -2.34
N TYR A 236 -14.04 -20.94 -3.02
CA TYR A 236 -15.28 -20.29 -2.58
C TYR A 236 -16.55 -20.92 -3.20
N VAL A 237 -16.41 -21.82 -4.16
CA VAL A 237 -17.50 -22.58 -4.78
C VAL A 237 -17.64 -23.95 -4.08
#